data_58571554d09ce5c5201a1ad8b4dc946d
#
_entry.id   58571554d09ce5c5201a1ad8b4dc946d
#
_cell.length_a   1.000
_cell.length_b   1.000
_cell.length_c   1.000
_cell.angle_alpha   90.00
_cell.angle_beta   90.00
_cell.angle_gamma   90.00
#
_symmetry.space_group_name_H-M   'P 1'
#
loop_
_entity.id
_entity.type
_entity.pdbx_description
1 polymer ?
#
loop_
_entity_poly.entity_id
_entity_poly.type
_entity_poly.pdbx_seq_one_letter_code
_entity_poly.pdbx_strand_id
1 'polypeptide(L)'
;MALWCYFNNNENVTVDLSTSPRKYISYGNVLLGFTHGDKEKKRLDKIMQVEASEQWGKSAYREIHSAHLHSEHVVEDGGIIIRNLSSVTGTDAWHHNAGYIGAVRKCTCFLWDKERGLDSTFNVVI
;
A
#
# COMPACT_ATOMS: atom_id res chain seq x y z
N MET A 1 -16.87 -7.78 -4.04
CA MET A 1 -18.30 -8.11 -3.86
C MET A 1 -18.58 -8.84 -2.53
N ALA A 2 -17.88 -9.93 -2.17
CA ALA A 2 -18.16 -10.69 -0.94
C ALA A 2 -18.09 -9.85 0.36
N LEU A 3 -17.04 -9.05 0.56
CA LEU A 3 -16.93 -8.17 1.73
C LEU A 3 -18.06 -7.15 1.80
N TRP A 4 -18.48 -6.58 0.68
CA TRP A 4 -19.61 -5.66 0.65
C TRP A 4 -20.92 -6.37 1.04
N CYS A 5 -21.18 -7.57 0.50
CA CYS A 5 -22.35 -8.34 0.86
C CYS A 5 -22.39 -8.69 2.36
N TYR A 6 -21.23 -8.94 2.96
CA TYR A 6 -21.13 -9.26 4.39
C TYR A 6 -21.32 -8.03 5.29
N PHE A 7 -20.78 -6.87 4.89
CA PHE A 7 -20.72 -5.67 5.72
C PHE A 7 -21.73 -4.57 5.32
N ASN A 8 -22.57 -4.76 4.30
CA ASN A 8 -23.45 -3.70 3.77
C ASN A 8 -24.45 -3.11 4.78
N ASN A 9 -24.76 -3.85 5.85
CA ASN A 9 -25.64 -3.40 6.93
C ASN A 9 -24.87 -2.94 8.19
N ASN A 10 -23.54 -2.82 8.12
CA ASN A 10 -22.73 -2.39 9.26
C ASN A 10 -22.32 -0.93 9.07
N GLU A 11 -22.88 -0.03 9.87
CA GLU A 11 -22.61 1.41 9.80
C GLU A 11 -21.16 1.79 10.10
N ASN A 12 -20.41 0.91 10.76
CA ASN A 12 -18.99 1.14 11.10
C ASN A 12 -18.03 0.64 10.03
N VAL A 13 -18.52 0.04 8.94
CA VAL A 13 -17.69 -0.53 7.88
C VAL A 13 -18.05 0.06 6.53
N THR A 14 -17.08 0.67 5.88
CA THR A 14 -17.21 1.13 4.49
C THR A 14 -16.37 0.26 3.59
N VAL A 15 -16.98 -0.29 2.55
CA VAL A 15 -16.28 -1.07 1.51
C VAL A 15 -16.24 -0.25 0.23
N ASP A 16 -15.03 0.13 -0.19
CA ASP A 16 -14.84 0.83 -1.46
C ASP A 16 -14.96 -0.16 -2.63
N LEU A 17 -15.99 0.02 -3.45
CA LEU A 17 -16.28 -0.79 -4.65
C LEU A 17 -15.74 -0.16 -5.94
N SER A 18 -15.04 0.97 -5.88
CA SER A 18 -14.52 1.60 -7.08
C SER A 18 -13.51 0.70 -7.78
N THR A 19 -13.48 0.75 -9.11
CA THR A 19 -12.56 -0.04 -9.95
C THR A 19 -11.23 0.67 -10.18
N SER A 20 -10.97 1.78 -9.47
CA SER A 20 -9.69 2.49 -9.58
C SER A 20 -8.53 1.56 -9.20
N PRO A 21 -7.48 1.49 -10.03
CA PRO A 21 -6.30 0.68 -9.74
C PRO A 21 -5.48 1.20 -8.55
N ARG A 22 -5.72 2.46 -8.16
CA ARG A 22 -5.08 3.10 -7.01
C ARG A 22 -6.13 3.61 -6.05
N LYS A 23 -5.88 3.43 -4.76
CA LYS A 23 -6.75 3.87 -3.67
C LYS A 23 -5.99 4.81 -2.77
N TYR A 24 -6.65 5.84 -2.27
CA TYR A 24 -6.06 6.82 -1.36
C TYR A 24 -6.94 6.99 -0.13
N ILE A 25 -6.30 7.05 1.04
CA ILE A 25 -6.99 7.21 2.33
C ILE A 25 -6.28 8.33 3.11
N SER A 26 -7.04 9.31 3.58
CA SER A 26 -6.56 10.32 4.51
C SER A 26 -6.90 9.94 5.95
N TYR A 27 -5.92 10.06 6.84
CA TYR A 27 -6.08 9.84 8.27
C TYR A 27 -5.34 10.94 9.05
N GLY A 28 -6.04 11.98 9.47
CA GLY A 28 -5.41 13.17 10.02
C GLY A 28 -4.40 13.79 9.06
N ASN A 29 -3.16 13.91 9.49
CA ASN A 29 -2.05 14.43 8.68
C ASN A 29 -1.39 13.37 7.77
N VAL A 30 -1.96 12.16 7.72
CA VAL A 30 -1.42 11.03 6.95
C VAL A 30 -2.21 10.84 5.67
N LEU A 31 -1.53 10.66 4.56
CA LEU A 31 -2.08 10.24 3.29
C LEU A 31 -1.47 8.89 2.88
N LEU A 32 -2.29 7.87 2.77
CA LEU A 32 -1.90 6.53 2.36
C LEU A 32 -2.42 6.23 0.95
N GLY A 33 -1.55 5.68 0.10
CA GLY A 33 -1.89 5.16 -1.19
C GLY A 33 -1.71 3.65 -1.26
N PHE A 34 -2.52 2.99 -2.07
CA PHE A 34 -2.45 1.54 -2.29
C PHE A 34 -2.61 1.24 -3.77
N THR A 35 -1.73 0.40 -4.30
CA THR A 35 -1.76 -0.05 -5.69
C THR A 35 -1.16 -1.43 -5.83
N HIS A 36 -1.41 -2.11 -6.97
CA HIS A 36 -0.67 -3.33 -7.29
C HIS A 36 0.80 -3.05 -7.63
N GLY A 37 1.10 -1.99 -8.38
CA GLY A 37 2.46 -1.51 -8.63
C GLY A 37 3.14 -2.04 -9.90
N ASP A 38 2.43 -2.79 -10.76
CA ASP A 38 3.00 -3.38 -11.99
C ASP A 38 3.16 -2.36 -13.14
N LYS A 39 2.31 -1.35 -13.20
CA LYS A 39 2.22 -0.42 -14.35
C LYS A 39 2.85 0.94 -14.11
N GLU A 40 2.88 1.40 -12.88
CA GLU A 40 3.31 2.73 -12.49
C GLU A 40 4.82 2.90 -12.53
N LYS A 41 5.57 1.82 -12.33
CA LYS A 41 7.05 1.82 -12.29
C LYS A 41 7.57 2.85 -11.26
N LYS A 42 8.48 3.73 -11.68
CA LYS A 42 9.10 4.78 -10.85
C LYS A 42 8.30 6.10 -10.82
N ARG A 43 6.98 6.07 -11.04
CA ARG A 43 6.15 7.29 -11.14
C ARG A 43 5.10 7.41 -10.04
N LEU A 44 5.14 6.53 -9.04
CA LEU A 44 4.12 6.48 -7.99
C LEU A 44 3.99 7.79 -7.21
N ASP A 45 5.12 8.46 -6.93
CA ASP A 45 5.19 9.77 -6.31
C ASP A 45 4.39 10.83 -7.09
N LYS A 46 4.70 10.97 -8.37
CA LYS A 46 4.04 11.95 -9.26
C LYS A 46 2.57 11.64 -9.49
N ILE A 47 2.24 10.36 -9.65
CA ILE A 47 0.85 9.93 -9.84
C ILE A 47 0.01 10.27 -8.61
N MET A 48 0.51 9.98 -7.40
CA MET A 48 -0.18 10.28 -6.16
C MET A 48 -0.37 11.80 -5.95
N GLN A 49 0.65 12.61 -6.29
CA GLN A 49 0.53 14.08 -6.25
C GLN A 49 -0.58 14.61 -7.16
N VAL A 50 -0.76 14.02 -8.33
CA VAL A 50 -1.77 14.44 -9.29
C VAL A 50 -3.16 13.93 -8.92
N GLU A 51 -3.27 12.63 -8.63
CA GLU A 51 -4.57 11.98 -8.38
C GLU A 51 -5.16 12.36 -7.00
N ALA A 52 -4.32 12.58 -6.00
CA ALA A 52 -4.70 12.94 -4.63
C ALA A 52 -4.21 14.34 -4.25
N SER A 53 -4.20 15.28 -5.18
CA SER A 53 -3.58 16.61 -5.01
C SER A 53 -4.12 17.40 -3.81
N GLU A 54 -5.41 17.34 -3.55
CA GLU A 54 -6.04 18.01 -2.41
C GLU A 54 -5.59 17.37 -1.08
N GLN A 55 -5.64 16.05 -0.97
CA GLN A 55 -5.21 15.30 0.20
C GLN A 55 -3.69 15.45 0.40
N TRP A 56 -2.93 15.48 -0.68
CA TRP A 56 -1.48 15.72 -0.65
C TRP A 56 -1.15 17.07 0.00
N GLY A 57 -1.85 18.12 -0.41
CA GLY A 57 -1.65 19.46 0.16
C GLY A 57 -1.99 19.61 1.64
N LYS A 58 -2.87 18.73 2.14
CA LYS A 58 -3.32 18.72 3.55
C LYS A 58 -2.52 17.75 4.43
N SER A 59 -1.71 16.87 3.84
CA SER A 59 -0.96 15.85 4.58
C SER A 59 0.48 16.29 4.86
N ALA A 60 1.03 15.86 6.00
CA ALA A 60 2.44 15.97 6.35
C ALA A 60 3.20 14.67 6.07
N TYR A 61 2.55 13.54 6.26
CA TYR A 61 3.14 12.21 6.10
C TYR A 61 2.45 11.48 4.94
N ARG A 62 3.23 10.96 4.02
CA ARG A 62 2.72 10.29 2.81
C ARG A 62 3.43 8.99 2.59
N GLU A 63 2.67 7.94 2.39
CA GLU A 63 3.23 6.65 2.03
C GLU A 63 2.33 5.95 1.01
N ILE A 64 2.93 5.32 0.00
CA ILE A 64 2.21 4.47 -0.95
C ILE A 64 2.72 3.04 -0.85
N HIS A 65 1.80 2.12 -0.65
CA HIS A 65 2.05 0.70 -0.58
C HIS A 65 1.79 0.06 -1.95
N SER A 66 2.76 -0.66 -2.44
CA SER A 66 2.66 -1.48 -3.65
C SER A 66 3.04 -2.92 -3.34
N ALA A 67 2.70 -3.82 -4.24
CA ALA A 67 3.02 -5.25 -4.15
C ALA A 67 3.83 -5.71 -5.37
N HIS A 68 3.34 -6.67 -6.13
CA HIS A 68 3.84 -7.18 -7.41
C HIS A 68 5.21 -7.88 -7.35
N LEU A 69 6.25 -7.24 -6.81
CA LEU A 69 7.62 -7.78 -6.80
C LEU A 69 7.85 -8.86 -5.73
N HIS A 70 6.90 -9.11 -4.84
CA HIS A 70 6.96 -10.08 -3.75
C HIS A 70 8.18 -9.94 -2.81
N SER A 71 8.90 -8.83 -2.89
CA SER A 71 10.05 -8.50 -2.05
C SER A 71 9.86 -7.13 -1.43
N GLU A 72 10.36 -6.95 -0.20
CA GLU A 72 10.28 -5.64 0.44
C GLU A 72 11.31 -4.68 -0.16
N HIS A 73 10.85 -3.50 -0.51
CA HIS A 73 11.69 -2.40 -0.95
C HIS A 73 11.08 -1.08 -0.51
N VAL A 74 11.86 -0.24 0.16
CA VAL A 74 11.40 1.04 0.71
C VAL A 74 12.30 2.15 0.20
N VAL A 75 11.70 3.16 -0.41
CA VAL A 75 12.38 4.35 -0.91
C VAL A 75 11.65 5.58 -0.41
N GLU A 76 12.36 6.55 0.11
CA GLU A 76 11.85 7.88 0.37
C GLU A 76 12.33 8.82 -0.75
N ASP A 77 11.41 9.46 -1.44
CA ASP A 77 11.68 10.39 -2.53
C ASP A 77 10.56 11.43 -2.65
N GLY A 78 10.93 12.69 -2.89
CA GLY A 78 9.95 13.75 -3.15
C GLY A 78 8.91 13.99 -2.04
N GLY A 79 9.21 13.65 -0.79
CA GLY A 79 8.31 13.83 0.37
C GLY A 79 7.26 12.75 0.51
N ILE A 80 7.52 11.57 -0.04
CA ILE A 80 6.70 10.36 0.09
C ILE A 80 7.58 9.13 0.32
N ILE A 81 7.10 8.19 1.11
CA ILE A 81 7.67 6.85 1.22
C ILE A 81 6.96 5.94 0.23
N ILE A 82 7.71 5.31 -0.65
CA ILE A 82 7.23 4.28 -1.57
C ILE A 82 7.67 2.93 -1.01
N ARG A 83 6.69 2.14 -0.59
CA ARG A 83 6.95 0.82 0.00
C ARG A 83 6.37 -0.29 -0.86
N ASN A 84 7.25 -1.14 -1.38
CA ASN A 84 6.85 -2.41 -1.96
C ASN A 84 6.79 -3.46 -0.85
N LEU A 85 5.69 -4.18 -0.76
CA LEU A 85 5.44 -5.14 0.31
C LEU A 85 5.87 -6.54 -0.09
N SER A 86 6.37 -7.29 0.89
CA SER A 86 6.56 -8.74 0.77
C SER A 86 5.22 -9.44 0.55
N SER A 87 5.27 -10.62 -0.05
CA SER A 87 4.11 -11.49 -0.20
C SER A 87 4.06 -12.55 0.91
N VAL A 88 2.86 -12.96 1.26
CA VAL A 88 2.61 -14.15 2.11
C VAL A 88 2.64 -15.44 1.31
N THR A 89 2.50 -15.35 -0.03
CA THR A 89 2.52 -16.53 -0.91
C THR A 89 3.94 -17.00 -1.20
N GLY A 90 4.11 -18.29 -1.41
CA GLY A 90 5.37 -18.87 -1.87
C GLY A 90 5.72 -18.43 -3.30
N THR A 91 6.97 -18.66 -3.67
CA THR A 91 7.44 -18.48 -5.04
C THR A 91 6.76 -19.49 -5.95
N ASP A 92 5.99 -19.00 -6.93
CA ASP A 92 5.44 -19.84 -7.98
C ASP A 92 6.47 -20.10 -9.11
N ALA A 93 6.08 -20.92 -10.07
CA ALA A 93 6.98 -21.29 -11.16
C ALA A 93 7.41 -20.08 -12.01
N TRP A 94 6.55 -19.08 -12.18
CA TRP A 94 6.89 -17.87 -12.93
C TRP A 94 7.94 -17.03 -12.21
N HIS A 95 7.73 -16.78 -10.91
CA HIS A 95 8.68 -16.03 -10.08
C HIS A 95 10.02 -16.73 -9.98
N HIS A 96 10.02 -18.07 -9.84
CA HIS A 96 11.24 -18.86 -9.84
C HIS A 96 12.02 -18.72 -11.16
N ASN A 97 11.33 -18.84 -12.29
CA ASN A 97 11.96 -18.72 -13.61
C ASN A 97 12.45 -17.28 -13.90
N ALA A 98 11.79 -16.28 -13.35
CA ALA A 98 12.18 -14.89 -13.47
C ALA A 98 13.28 -14.47 -12.47
N GLY A 99 13.77 -15.39 -11.63
CA GLY A 99 14.84 -15.14 -10.65
C GLY A 99 14.40 -14.48 -9.34
N TYR A 100 13.09 -14.36 -9.09
CA TYR A 100 12.54 -13.84 -7.83
C TYR A 100 12.48 -14.94 -6.77
N ILE A 101 13.65 -15.39 -6.31
CA ILE A 101 13.80 -16.46 -5.32
C ILE A 101 14.39 -15.92 -4.02
N GLY A 102 14.04 -16.53 -2.90
CA GLY A 102 14.64 -16.20 -1.59
C GLY A 102 14.05 -14.97 -0.90
N ALA A 103 12.96 -14.38 -1.42
CA ALA A 103 12.26 -13.32 -0.73
C ALA A 103 11.62 -13.82 0.58
N VAL A 104 11.76 -13.04 1.66
CA VAL A 104 11.13 -13.36 2.94
C VAL A 104 9.62 -13.22 2.82
N ARG A 105 8.91 -14.32 3.09
CA ARG A 105 7.44 -14.30 3.14
C ARG A 105 6.99 -13.75 4.48
N LYS A 106 6.23 -12.68 4.44
CA LYS A 106 5.71 -12.07 5.66
C LYS A 106 4.43 -11.29 5.41
N CYS A 107 3.62 -11.17 6.44
CA CYS A 107 2.56 -10.21 6.54
C CYS A 107 3.03 -9.06 7.44
N THR A 108 2.86 -7.82 7.00
CA THR A 108 3.24 -6.63 7.77
C THR A 108 1.98 -5.87 8.18
N CYS A 109 1.86 -5.59 9.48
CA CYS A 109 0.86 -4.68 10.03
C CYS A 109 1.52 -3.33 10.31
N PHE A 110 0.85 -2.25 9.97
CA PHE A 110 1.31 -0.88 10.17
C PHE A 110 0.38 -0.18 11.15
N LEU A 111 0.95 0.39 12.21
CA LEU A 111 0.24 1.23 13.16
C LEU A 111 0.52 2.70 12.82
N TRP A 112 -0.55 3.45 12.56
CA TRP A 112 -0.47 4.86 12.18
C TRP A 112 -1.02 5.76 13.26
N ASP A 113 -0.27 6.80 13.59
CA ASP A 113 -0.75 7.92 14.38
C ASP A 113 -1.18 9.06 13.44
N LYS A 114 -2.38 9.61 13.69
CA LYS A 114 -2.97 10.62 12.79
C LYS A 114 -2.20 11.96 12.73
N GLU A 115 -1.35 12.23 13.71
CA GLU A 115 -0.58 13.48 13.81
C GLU A 115 0.90 13.28 13.52
N ARG A 116 1.45 12.07 13.81
CA ARG A 116 2.89 11.78 13.76
C ARG A 116 3.30 10.81 12.64
N GLY A 117 2.35 10.28 11.89
CA GLY A 117 2.65 9.36 10.79
C GLY A 117 2.77 7.90 11.23
N LEU A 118 3.67 7.15 10.60
CA LEU A 118 3.91 5.74 10.93
C LEU A 118 4.57 5.61 12.31
N ASP A 119 3.86 4.99 13.23
CA ASP A 119 4.34 4.78 14.60
C ASP A 119 5.11 3.46 14.74
N SER A 120 4.53 2.36 14.27
CA SER A 120 5.13 1.03 14.44
C SER A 120 4.80 0.09 13.30
N THR A 121 5.67 -0.91 13.09
CA THR A 121 5.42 -2.02 12.18
C THR A 121 5.60 -3.35 12.89
N PHE A 122 4.72 -4.31 12.60
CA PHE A 122 4.78 -5.66 13.13
C PHE A 122 4.81 -6.66 11.98
N ASN A 123 5.74 -7.60 12.02
CA ASN A 123 5.90 -8.60 10.98
C ASN A 123 5.56 -9.99 11.51
N VAL A 124 4.76 -10.73 10.74
CA VAL A 124 4.58 -12.17 10.89
C VAL A 124 5.28 -12.83 9.73
N VAL A 125 6.39 -13.50 10.01
CA VAL A 125 7.16 -14.27 9.02
C VAL A 125 6.55 -15.66 8.91
N ILE A 126 6.43 -16.18 7.66
CA ILE A 126 5.75 -17.43 7.32
C ILE A 126 6.75 -18.41 6.73
#